data_83fa6dd14e46e390439cd300184b37ca
#
_entry.id   83fa6dd14e46e390439cd300184b37ca
#
_cell.length_a   1.000
_cell.length_b   1.000
_cell.length_c   1.000
_cell.angle_alpha   90.00
_cell.angle_beta   90.00
_cell.angle_gamma   90.00
#
_symmetry.space_group_name_H-M   'P 1'
#
loop_
_entity.id
_entity.type
_entity.pdbx_description
1 polymer ?
#
loop_
_entity_poly.entity_id
_entity_poly.type
_entity_poly.pdbx_seq_one_letter_code
_entity_poly.pdbx_strand_id
1 'polypeptide(L)'
;IVSEKGLGKCTLTSEFTAQIRGGKGVKCYKITEKTGNIIGVKAVNRDDEVMLITTEGIIIRIRVADTALLGRITSGVKLINLDENVTVANMAKVREDKSLMDNADESELLTEEEEAMSAALAAENAKKAAGQMTTETDDELLAELLERAKEDGEETDDEE
;
A
#
# COMPACT_ATOMS: atom_id res chain seq x y z
N ILE A 1 -1.01 -15.41 -20.90
CA ILE A 1 -1.51 -15.38 -22.29
C ILE A 1 -2.91 -14.83 -22.26
N VAL A 2 -3.21 -13.81 -23.07
CA VAL A 2 -4.53 -13.18 -23.14
C VAL A 2 -4.99 -13.08 -24.59
N SER A 3 -6.29 -13.28 -24.82
CA SER A 3 -6.93 -13.21 -26.13
C SER A 3 -7.81 -11.96 -26.28
N GLU A 4 -8.13 -11.58 -27.51
CA GLU A 4 -8.88 -10.37 -27.86
C GLU A 4 -10.27 -10.31 -27.23
N LYS A 5 -10.94 -11.45 -27.02
CA LYS A 5 -12.27 -11.53 -26.40
C LYS A 5 -12.23 -11.65 -24.86
N GLY A 6 -11.12 -11.24 -24.24
CA GLY A 6 -10.99 -11.14 -22.79
C GLY A 6 -10.82 -12.47 -22.05
N LEU A 7 -10.49 -13.56 -22.76
CA LEU A 7 -10.13 -14.82 -22.12
C LEU A 7 -8.60 -14.89 -21.96
N GLY A 8 -8.17 -15.47 -20.85
CA GLY A 8 -6.74 -15.63 -20.57
C GLY A 8 -6.44 -16.74 -19.60
N LYS A 9 -5.17 -17.01 -19.42
CA LYS A 9 -4.66 -18.05 -18.53
C LYS A 9 -3.21 -17.83 -18.18
N CYS A 10 -2.78 -18.41 -17.09
CA CYS A 10 -1.38 -18.70 -16.78
C CYS A 10 -1.05 -20.13 -17.21
N THR A 11 0.19 -20.36 -17.64
CA THR A 11 0.73 -21.68 -17.95
C THR A 11 2.16 -21.72 -17.45
N LEU A 12 2.56 -22.81 -16.80
CA LEU A 12 3.94 -22.96 -16.33
C LEU A 12 4.90 -22.94 -17.50
N THR A 13 6.02 -22.22 -17.34
CA THR A 13 7.06 -22.18 -18.36
C THR A 13 7.69 -23.55 -18.62
N SER A 14 7.67 -24.46 -17.64
CA SER A 14 8.15 -25.84 -17.76
C SER A 14 7.32 -26.68 -18.74
N GLU A 15 6.08 -26.28 -19.06
CA GLU A 15 5.29 -26.95 -20.11
C GLU A 15 5.76 -26.63 -21.54
N PHE A 16 6.66 -25.65 -21.68
CA PHE A 16 7.21 -25.26 -22.98
C PHE A 16 8.61 -25.85 -23.14
N THR A 17 8.74 -26.78 -24.06
CA THR A 17 10.06 -27.34 -24.40
C THR A 17 10.92 -26.30 -25.09
N ALA A 18 12.16 -26.17 -24.65
CA ALA A 18 13.15 -25.32 -25.32
C ALA A 18 13.30 -25.73 -26.79
N GLN A 19 13.19 -24.75 -27.67
CA GLN A 19 13.31 -24.96 -29.12
C GLN A 19 14.61 -24.38 -29.65
N ILE A 20 15.19 -25.06 -30.63
CA ILE A 20 16.33 -24.54 -31.38
C ILE A 20 15.90 -23.53 -32.43
N ARG A 21 16.82 -22.74 -32.95
CA ARG A 21 16.57 -21.83 -34.06
C ARG A 21 16.01 -22.58 -35.27
N GLY A 22 14.98 -22.02 -35.93
CA GLY A 22 14.32 -22.63 -37.07
C GLY A 22 13.32 -23.73 -36.74
N GLY A 23 13.06 -23.99 -35.47
CA GLY A 23 11.99 -24.90 -35.04
C GLY A 23 10.58 -24.39 -35.40
N LYS A 24 9.63 -25.32 -35.52
CA LYS A 24 8.23 -25.01 -35.85
C LYS A 24 7.44 -24.34 -34.71
N GLY A 25 8.04 -24.19 -33.52
CA GLY A 25 7.39 -23.71 -32.32
C GLY A 25 6.46 -24.75 -31.69
N VAL A 26 5.81 -24.36 -30.59
CA VAL A 26 4.85 -25.20 -29.87
C VAL A 26 3.54 -24.46 -29.65
N LYS A 27 2.44 -25.17 -29.80
CA LYS A 27 1.10 -24.60 -29.60
C LYS A 27 0.91 -24.22 -28.13
N CYS A 28 0.57 -22.95 -27.86
CA CYS A 28 0.42 -22.40 -26.51
C CYS A 28 -1.02 -22.12 -26.08
N TYR A 29 -1.96 -22.10 -27.03
CA TYR A 29 -3.33 -21.70 -26.78
C TYR A 29 -4.30 -22.39 -27.75
N LYS A 30 -5.54 -22.66 -27.29
CA LYS A 30 -6.61 -23.17 -28.17
C LYS A 30 -7.45 -21.97 -28.64
N ILE A 31 -7.20 -21.55 -29.86
CA ILE A 31 -7.98 -20.47 -30.52
C ILE A 31 -9.31 -21.04 -30.96
N THR A 32 -10.40 -20.32 -30.65
CA THR A 32 -11.78 -20.61 -31.03
C THR A 32 -12.48 -19.30 -31.38
N GLU A 33 -13.64 -19.35 -31.99
CA GLU A 33 -14.45 -18.16 -32.24
C GLU A 33 -14.78 -17.41 -30.93
N LYS A 34 -14.90 -18.12 -29.81
CA LYS A 34 -15.18 -17.56 -28.49
C LYS A 34 -13.99 -16.80 -27.90
N THR A 35 -12.77 -17.20 -28.22
CA THR A 35 -11.55 -16.57 -27.69
C THR A 35 -11.06 -15.44 -28.57
N GLY A 36 -11.25 -15.56 -29.88
CA GLY A 36 -10.55 -14.72 -30.84
C GLY A 36 -9.04 -14.98 -30.85
N ASN A 37 -8.28 -14.07 -31.42
CA ASN A 37 -6.82 -14.15 -31.54
C ASN A 37 -6.11 -13.84 -30.21
N ILE A 38 -4.85 -14.27 -30.09
CA ILE A 38 -3.99 -13.91 -28.97
C ILE A 38 -3.51 -12.48 -29.19
N ILE A 39 -3.69 -11.61 -28.17
CA ILE A 39 -3.21 -10.22 -28.21
C ILE A 39 -1.88 -10.05 -27.46
N GLY A 40 -1.59 -10.90 -26.49
CA GLY A 40 -0.39 -10.76 -25.71
C GLY A 40 0.03 -12.01 -24.94
N VAL A 41 1.35 -12.13 -24.79
CA VAL A 41 2.01 -13.12 -23.93
C VAL A 41 3.06 -12.41 -23.10
N LYS A 42 3.07 -12.61 -21.80
CA LYS A 42 4.09 -12.05 -20.88
C LYS A 42 4.59 -13.13 -19.94
N ALA A 43 5.88 -13.11 -19.66
CA ALA A 43 6.47 -13.88 -18.57
C ALA A 43 6.25 -13.12 -17.26
N VAL A 44 5.59 -13.78 -16.32
CA VAL A 44 5.16 -13.18 -15.05
C VAL A 44 5.36 -14.18 -13.91
N ASN A 45 5.52 -13.67 -12.69
CA ASN A 45 5.45 -14.44 -11.46
C ASN A 45 4.03 -14.38 -10.88
N ARG A 46 3.75 -15.20 -9.88
CA ARG A 46 2.41 -15.22 -9.24
C ARG A 46 2.08 -13.92 -8.49
N ASP A 47 3.11 -13.23 -8.00
CA ASP A 47 2.99 -11.98 -7.24
C ASP A 47 2.89 -10.74 -8.15
N ASP A 48 3.13 -10.92 -9.44
CA ASP A 48 3.02 -9.83 -10.41
C ASP A 48 1.57 -9.45 -10.69
N GLU A 49 1.40 -8.28 -11.27
CA GLU A 49 0.11 -7.79 -11.77
C GLU A 49 0.22 -7.43 -13.26
N VAL A 50 -0.91 -7.53 -13.94
CA VAL A 50 -1.05 -7.16 -15.34
C VAL A 50 -2.19 -6.19 -15.54
N MET A 51 -2.00 -5.24 -16.44
CA MET A 51 -3.04 -4.35 -16.92
C MET A 51 -3.53 -4.84 -18.27
N LEU A 52 -4.85 -4.90 -18.43
CA LEU A 52 -5.51 -5.12 -19.71
C LEU A 52 -6.13 -3.80 -20.17
N ILE A 53 -5.94 -3.47 -21.43
CA ILE A 53 -6.44 -2.23 -22.04
C ILE A 53 -7.38 -2.64 -23.17
N THR A 54 -8.61 -2.14 -23.13
CA THR A 54 -9.61 -2.39 -24.16
C THR A 54 -9.51 -1.38 -25.31
N THR A 55 -10.16 -1.66 -26.43
CA THR A 55 -10.26 -0.74 -27.57
C THR A 55 -11.00 0.56 -27.25
N GLU A 56 -11.84 0.57 -26.22
CA GLU A 56 -12.54 1.77 -25.72
C GLU A 56 -11.75 2.54 -24.67
N GLY A 57 -10.53 2.11 -24.34
CA GLY A 57 -9.69 2.79 -23.37
C GLY A 57 -9.97 2.41 -21.91
N ILE A 58 -10.80 1.40 -21.66
CA ILE A 58 -10.98 0.84 -20.31
C ILE A 58 -9.71 0.11 -19.91
N ILE A 59 -9.18 0.42 -18.73
CA ILE A 59 -8.00 -0.22 -18.17
C ILE A 59 -8.40 -0.95 -16.90
N ILE A 60 -8.07 -2.24 -16.82
CA ILE A 60 -8.24 -3.04 -15.62
C ILE A 60 -6.90 -3.59 -15.15
N ARG A 61 -6.71 -3.70 -13.85
CA ARG A 61 -5.55 -4.29 -13.20
C ARG A 61 -5.95 -5.62 -12.57
N ILE A 62 -5.21 -6.69 -12.84
CA ILE A 62 -5.50 -8.05 -12.40
C ILE A 62 -4.23 -8.62 -11.78
N ARG A 63 -4.36 -9.24 -10.61
CA ARG A 63 -3.26 -10.01 -10.00
C ARG A 63 -3.10 -11.33 -10.75
N VAL A 64 -1.86 -11.70 -11.05
CA VAL A 64 -1.55 -12.98 -11.69
C VAL A 64 -1.97 -14.16 -10.82
N ALA A 65 -1.90 -14.01 -9.49
CA ALA A 65 -2.37 -15.00 -8.53
C ALA A 65 -3.84 -15.42 -8.73
N ASP A 66 -4.69 -14.46 -9.11
CA ASP A 66 -6.14 -14.70 -9.33
C ASP A 66 -6.44 -15.34 -10.68
N THR A 67 -5.45 -15.39 -11.59
CA THR A 67 -5.60 -15.99 -12.91
C THR A 67 -5.41 -17.52 -12.84
N ALA A 68 -6.32 -18.26 -13.46
CA ALA A 68 -6.26 -19.71 -13.48
C ALA A 68 -4.97 -20.23 -14.13
N LEU A 69 -4.34 -21.20 -13.45
CA LEU A 69 -3.19 -21.94 -13.96
C LEU A 69 -3.71 -23.13 -14.77
N LEU A 70 -3.50 -23.13 -16.07
CA LEU A 70 -4.03 -24.11 -17.00
C LEU A 70 -2.95 -24.63 -17.94
N GLY A 71 -3.15 -25.86 -18.39
CA GLY A 71 -2.26 -26.50 -19.35
C GLY A 71 -2.16 -25.74 -20.69
N ARG A 72 -1.09 -26.05 -21.41
CA ARG A 72 -0.68 -25.35 -22.63
C ARG A 72 -1.77 -25.23 -23.70
N ILE A 73 -2.52 -26.31 -23.97
CA ILE A 73 -3.53 -26.31 -25.03
C ILE A 73 -4.92 -26.16 -24.45
N THR A 74 -5.22 -25.00 -23.87
CA THR A 74 -6.54 -24.63 -23.36
C THR A 74 -6.93 -23.24 -23.84
N SER A 75 -8.23 -22.91 -23.79
CA SER A 75 -8.78 -21.62 -24.20
C SER A 75 -8.73 -20.55 -23.11
N GLY A 76 -8.28 -20.89 -21.90
CA GLY A 76 -8.31 -19.97 -20.77
C GLY A 76 -9.68 -19.77 -20.14
N VAL A 77 -9.75 -18.86 -19.18
CA VAL A 77 -10.95 -18.41 -18.48
C VAL A 77 -11.22 -16.95 -18.80
N LYS A 78 -12.44 -16.49 -18.54
CA LYS A 78 -12.79 -15.09 -18.73
C LYS A 78 -12.10 -14.22 -17.66
N LEU A 79 -11.30 -13.25 -18.08
CA LEU A 79 -10.59 -12.29 -17.23
C LEU A 79 -11.35 -10.95 -17.13
N ILE A 80 -12.05 -10.56 -18.20
CA ILE A 80 -12.81 -9.33 -18.28
C ILE A 80 -14.13 -9.60 -19.01
N ASN A 81 -15.20 -8.92 -18.57
CA ASN A 81 -16.45 -8.87 -19.32
C ASN A 81 -16.35 -7.73 -20.33
N LEU A 82 -16.52 -8.06 -21.58
CA LEU A 82 -16.49 -7.10 -22.69
C LEU A 82 -17.89 -7.02 -23.30
N ASP A 83 -18.28 -5.80 -23.69
CA ASP A 83 -19.49 -5.55 -24.47
C ASP A 83 -19.34 -6.02 -25.92
N GLU A 84 -20.45 -6.05 -26.66
CA GLU A 84 -20.43 -6.39 -28.07
C GLU A 84 -19.53 -5.42 -28.83
N ASN A 85 -18.64 -5.94 -29.68
CA ASN A 85 -17.65 -5.20 -30.46
C ASN A 85 -16.45 -4.59 -29.68
N VAL A 86 -16.38 -4.72 -28.37
CA VAL A 86 -15.22 -4.32 -27.58
C VAL A 86 -14.24 -5.48 -27.50
N THR A 87 -12.97 -5.20 -27.70
CA THR A 87 -11.91 -6.21 -27.59
C THR A 87 -10.78 -5.71 -26.67
N VAL A 88 -9.99 -6.64 -26.18
CA VAL A 88 -8.73 -6.27 -25.49
C VAL A 88 -7.73 -5.85 -26.55
N ALA A 89 -7.24 -4.63 -26.45
CA ALA A 89 -6.29 -4.04 -27.38
C ALA A 89 -4.83 -4.34 -27.01
N ASN A 90 -4.52 -4.34 -25.70
CA ASN A 90 -3.15 -4.52 -25.23
C ASN A 90 -3.11 -5.13 -23.81
N MET A 91 -1.92 -5.65 -23.45
CA MET A 91 -1.61 -6.15 -22.12
C MET A 91 -0.23 -5.67 -21.70
N ALA A 92 -0.12 -5.07 -20.51
CA ALA A 92 1.13 -4.65 -19.90
C ALA A 92 1.35 -5.32 -18.55
N LYS A 93 2.61 -5.70 -18.24
CA LYS A 93 3.02 -6.11 -16.90
C LYS A 93 3.21 -4.85 -16.05
N VAL A 94 2.59 -4.79 -14.88
CA VAL A 94 2.86 -3.74 -13.90
C VAL A 94 4.21 -4.03 -13.27
N ARG A 95 5.09 -3.05 -13.28
CA ARG A 95 6.34 -3.11 -12.51
C ARG A 95 6.06 -2.51 -11.14
N GLU A 96 6.34 -3.25 -10.09
CA GLU A 96 6.50 -2.65 -8.78
C GLU A 96 7.80 -1.84 -8.79
N ASP A 97 7.68 -0.53 -8.73
CA ASP A 97 8.80 0.35 -8.40
C ASP A 97 9.05 0.22 -6.91
N LYS A 98 9.92 -0.71 -6.52
CA LYS A 98 10.37 -0.85 -5.13
C LYS A 98 10.98 0.44 -4.59
N SER A 99 11.51 1.29 -5.47
CA SER A 99 12.07 2.59 -5.10
C SER A 99 11.04 3.57 -4.49
N LEU A 100 9.75 3.39 -4.76
CA LEU A 100 8.71 4.22 -4.17
C LEU A 100 8.25 3.71 -2.79
N MET A 101 8.42 2.40 -2.52
CA MET A 101 8.14 1.84 -1.19
C MET A 101 9.30 2.11 -0.22
N ASP A 102 10.55 2.02 -0.69
CA ASP A 102 11.73 2.33 0.14
C ASP A 102 11.72 3.82 0.58
N ASN A 103 11.21 4.73 -0.27
CA ASN A 103 11.06 6.14 0.08
C ASN A 103 9.88 6.44 1.02
N ALA A 104 8.86 5.58 1.07
CA ALA A 104 7.74 5.74 2.01
C ALA A 104 8.17 5.36 3.44
N ASP A 105 8.92 4.27 3.61
CA ASP A 105 9.47 3.86 4.91
C ASP A 105 10.53 4.87 5.42
N GLU A 106 11.38 5.43 4.55
CA GLU A 106 12.32 6.49 4.95
C GLU A 106 11.61 7.81 5.31
N SER A 107 10.49 8.15 4.67
CA SER A 107 9.75 9.37 5.01
C SER A 107 8.98 9.25 6.33
N GLU A 108 8.50 8.05 6.70
CA GLU A 108 7.89 7.80 8.01
C GLU A 108 8.94 7.83 9.12
N LEU A 109 10.12 7.25 8.90
CA LEU A 109 11.22 7.30 9.86
C LEU A 109 11.74 8.73 10.10
N LEU A 110 11.81 9.56 9.05
CA LEU A 110 12.23 10.96 9.16
C LEU A 110 11.20 11.81 9.93
N THR A 111 9.90 11.53 9.77
CA THR A 111 8.86 12.25 10.54
C THR A 111 8.85 11.84 12.02
N GLU A 112 9.10 10.57 12.35
CA GLU A 112 9.22 10.11 13.74
C GLU A 112 10.46 10.71 14.42
N GLU A 113 11.60 10.85 13.73
CA GLU A 113 12.79 11.50 14.25
C GLU A 113 12.60 13.02 14.44
N GLU A 114 11.93 13.69 13.52
CA GLU A 114 11.59 15.11 13.63
C GLU A 114 10.59 15.38 14.77
N GLU A 115 9.57 14.54 14.95
CA GLU A 115 8.63 14.64 16.06
C GLU A 115 9.31 14.36 17.40
N ALA A 116 10.18 13.37 17.49
CA ALA A 116 10.95 13.07 18.69
C ALA A 116 11.91 14.21 19.05
N MET A 117 12.55 14.84 18.06
CA MET A 117 13.46 15.95 18.26
C MET A 117 12.71 17.23 18.65
N SER A 118 11.53 17.48 18.09
CA SER A 118 10.68 18.62 18.47
C SER A 118 10.12 18.46 19.88
N ALA A 119 9.74 17.25 20.29
CA ALA A 119 9.30 16.95 21.65
C ALA A 119 10.42 17.08 22.68
N ALA A 120 11.64 16.66 22.35
CA ALA A 120 12.81 16.82 23.20
C ALA A 120 13.17 18.31 23.41
N LEU A 121 13.10 19.11 22.34
CA LEU A 121 13.36 20.56 22.40
C LEU A 121 12.28 21.30 23.21
N ALA A 122 11.02 20.87 23.10
CA ALA A 122 9.90 21.41 23.89
C ALA A 122 10.08 21.08 25.39
N ALA A 123 10.51 19.87 25.71
CA ALA A 123 10.78 19.43 27.09
C ALA A 123 11.98 20.16 27.70
N GLU A 124 13.03 20.45 26.94
CA GLU A 124 14.17 21.23 27.38
C GLU A 124 13.81 22.70 27.62
N ASN A 125 13.00 23.29 26.74
CA ASN A 125 12.48 24.65 26.90
C ASN A 125 11.56 24.79 28.10
N ALA A 126 10.71 23.77 28.38
CA ALA A 126 9.85 23.73 29.55
C ALA A 126 10.67 23.65 30.85
N LYS A 127 11.76 22.86 30.87
CA LYS A 127 12.70 22.80 32.02
C LYS A 127 13.47 24.13 32.23
N LYS A 128 13.84 24.81 31.16
CA LYS A 128 14.45 26.13 31.25
C LYS A 128 13.49 27.19 31.75
N ALA A 129 12.21 27.14 31.32
CA ALA A 129 11.16 28.03 31.82
C ALA A 129 10.86 27.78 33.30
N ALA A 130 10.82 26.52 33.73
CA ALA A 130 10.63 26.14 35.14
C ALA A 130 11.85 26.48 36.03
N GLY A 131 13.08 26.45 35.46
CA GLY A 131 14.29 26.82 36.19
C GLY A 131 14.52 28.31 36.33
N GLN A 132 13.77 29.19 35.62
CA GLN A 132 13.83 30.62 35.73
C GLN A 132 12.75 31.24 36.62
N MET A 133 11.84 30.41 37.17
CA MET A 133 10.72 30.83 38.04
C MET A 133 10.95 30.50 39.52
N THR A 134 12.16 30.28 39.95
CA THR A 134 12.47 30.09 41.36
C THR A 134 13.46 31.14 41.83
N THR A 135 13.00 32.37 41.97
CA THR A 135 13.53 33.33 42.97
C THR A 135 12.49 34.40 43.21
N GLU A 136 11.95 34.52 44.41
CA GLU A 136 11.38 35.65 45.10
C GLU A 136 9.85 35.87 45.18
N THR A 137 8.97 35.06 44.58
CA THR A 137 7.53 35.29 44.74
C THR A 137 6.72 34.14 45.32
N ASP A 138 7.28 32.91 45.37
CA ASP A 138 6.54 31.75 45.85
C ASP A 138 6.56 31.58 47.40
N ASP A 139 7.57 32.12 48.06
CA ASP A 139 7.64 32.05 49.55
C ASP A 139 6.65 33.03 50.20
N GLU A 140 6.39 34.19 49.62
CA GLU A 140 5.40 35.16 50.13
C GLU A 140 3.96 34.65 49.92
N LEU A 141 3.65 34.07 48.77
CA LEU A 141 2.34 33.48 48.46
C LEU A 141 2.01 32.24 49.28
N LEU A 142 3.01 31.41 49.56
CA LEU A 142 2.86 30.23 50.43
C LEU A 142 2.67 30.63 51.93
N ALA A 143 3.32 31.71 52.40
CA ALA A 143 3.12 32.23 53.69
C ALA A 143 1.70 32.80 53.88
N GLU A 144 1.19 33.57 52.88
CA GLU A 144 -0.17 34.15 52.92
C GLU A 144 -1.26 33.10 52.86
N LEU A 145 -1.09 32.02 52.06
CA LEU A 145 -1.99 30.87 52.01
C LEU A 145 -2.01 30.05 53.31
N LEU A 146 -0.90 29.91 53.97
CA LEU A 146 -0.78 29.20 55.27
C LEU A 146 -1.40 30.02 56.41
N GLU A 147 -1.32 31.36 56.41
CA GLU A 147 -2.01 32.21 57.38
C GLU A 147 -3.54 32.15 57.21
N ARG A 148 -4.02 32.23 55.97
CA ARG A 148 -5.44 32.13 55.65
C ARG A 148 -6.06 30.78 56.01
N ALA A 149 -5.32 29.67 55.85
CA ALA A 149 -5.79 28.31 56.23
C ALA A 149 -5.83 28.13 57.76
N LYS A 150 -5.19 28.97 58.55
CA LYS A 150 -5.29 28.97 60.01
C LYS A 150 -6.45 29.77 60.55
N GLU A 151 -6.91 30.81 59.85
CA GLU A 151 -8.09 31.61 60.22
C GLU A 151 -9.38 30.86 59.94
N ASP A 152 -9.45 30.06 58.90
CA ASP A 152 -10.63 29.24 58.53
C ASP A 152 -10.79 27.95 59.39
N GLY A 153 -9.84 27.64 60.24
CA GLY A 153 -9.85 26.42 61.10
C GLY A 153 -10.30 26.62 62.55
N GLU A 154 -10.62 27.84 62.96
CA GLU A 154 -10.96 28.16 64.37
C GLU A 154 -12.44 28.46 64.66
N GLU A 155 -13.32 28.31 63.68
CA GLU A 155 -14.76 28.47 63.87
C GLU A 155 -15.56 27.18 63.61
N THR A 156 -15.36 26.12 64.38
CA THR A 156 -16.38 25.08 64.62
C THR A 156 -15.99 24.20 65.81
N ASP A 157 -16.12 24.73 66.99
CA ASP A 157 -16.42 23.96 68.20
C ASP A 157 -17.08 24.93 69.21
N ASP A 158 -18.40 25.01 69.09
CA ASP A 158 -19.33 25.28 70.21
C ASP A 158 -20.77 25.24 69.63
N GLU A 159 -21.47 24.11 69.85
CA GLU A 159 -22.86 24.04 70.31
C GLU A 159 -23.37 22.59 70.29
N GLU A 160 -23.56 22.04 71.52
CA GLU A 160 -24.45 20.97 72.02
C GLU A 160 -24.42 19.61 71.36
#